data_46173ea32c4ebcdb005193992dd567c4
#
_entry.id   46173ea32c4ebcdb005193992dd567c4
#
_cell.length_a   1.000
_cell.length_b   1.000
_cell.length_c   1.000
_cell.angle_alpha   90.00
_cell.angle_beta   90.00
_cell.angle_gamma   90.00
#
_symmetry.space_group_name_H-M   'P 1'
#
loop_
_entity.id
_entity.type
_entity.pdbx_description
1 polymer ?
#
loop_
_entity_poly.entity_id
_entity_poly.type
_entity_poly.pdbx_seq_one_letter_code
_entity_poly.pdbx_strand_id
1 'polypeptide(L)'
;MNTILKFTTTIIDGNMAYHVNDKKSCVDNNRLKLSKKHNFDISKLRYMNQVHADNIEIVDLNSPLLIDNCDALITKEKNLPIMVMVADCIPIFLSDENKKIIAVVHAGRNSTFLNIVQKTAIKMIEELGCKAQNISAYLGPSIQKCCYEVSEELETIAIKSFGKEFCQNRYLDLQGINIKQLNDIGIFNIEVSNICTKCSGEDFFSYRKDKNCGRFSIIGIIK
;
A
#
# COMPACT_ATOMS: atom_id res chain seq x y z
N MET A 1 -16.90 -14.91 -12.20
CA MET A 1 -16.79 -13.43 -12.04
C MET A 1 -15.73 -13.16 -10.97
N ASN A 2 -14.82 -12.24 -11.25
CA ASN A 2 -13.79 -11.85 -10.27
C ASN A 2 -14.49 -11.19 -9.07
N THR A 3 -14.36 -11.76 -7.89
CA THR A 3 -15.05 -11.28 -6.67
C THR A 3 -14.18 -10.35 -5.85
N ILE A 4 -12.88 -10.28 -6.15
CA ILE A 4 -11.95 -9.35 -5.52
C ILE A 4 -11.70 -8.19 -6.49
N LEU A 5 -11.95 -6.97 -6.05
CA LEU A 5 -11.73 -5.75 -6.81
C LEU A 5 -10.62 -4.93 -6.16
N LYS A 6 -9.75 -4.40 -7.00
CA LYS A 6 -8.66 -3.46 -6.64
C LYS A 6 -8.77 -2.24 -7.54
N PHE A 7 -8.66 -1.06 -6.99
CA PHE A 7 -8.57 0.17 -7.77
C PHE A 7 -7.61 1.17 -7.13
N THR A 8 -6.87 1.87 -7.99
CA THR A 8 -5.91 2.91 -7.61
C THR A 8 -6.50 4.27 -7.99
N THR A 9 -6.49 5.22 -7.05
CA THR A 9 -6.89 6.60 -7.33
C THR A 9 -5.72 7.40 -7.91
N THR A 10 -6.03 8.49 -8.59
CA THR A 10 -5.08 9.42 -9.18
C THR A 10 -5.32 10.84 -8.64
N ILE A 11 -4.54 11.82 -9.08
CA ILE A 11 -4.76 13.23 -8.78
C ILE A 11 -6.17 13.69 -9.21
N ILE A 12 -6.72 13.12 -10.28
CA ILE A 12 -8.07 13.47 -10.78
C ILE A 12 -9.15 13.10 -9.77
N ASP A 13 -8.98 12.02 -9.02
CA ASP A 13 -9.91 11.60 -7.96
C ASP A 13 -9.78 12.49 -6.70
N GLY A 14 -8.76 13.35 -6.62
CA GLY A 14 -8.47 14.26 -5.52
C GLY A 14 -7.74 13.60 -4.36
N ASN A 15 -7.46 14.41 -3.34
CA ASN A 15 -6.78 13.93 -2.13
C ASN A 15 -7.69 13.02 -1.29
N MET A 16 -7.13 11.89 -0.81
CA MET A 16 -7.83 10.88 -0.01
C MET A 16 -7.52 10.98 1.50
N ALA A 17 -6.56 11.83 1.91
CA ALA A 17 -6.06 11.87 3.28
C ALA A 17 -6.54 13.09 4.06
N TYR A 18 -6.91 12.90 5.34
CA TYR A 18 -7.30 13.99 6.23
C TYR A 18 -6.12 14.67 6.95
N HIS A 19 -4.94 14.05 6.98
CA HIS A 19 -3.76 14.52 7.71
C HIS A 19 -2.83 15.42 6.90
N VAL A 20 -3.27 15.85 5.72
CA VAL A 20 -2.54 16.79 4.87
C VAL A 20 -3.30 18.13 4.82
N ASN A 21 -2.67 19.16 4.27
CA ASN A 21 -3.24 20.50 4.21
C ASN A 21 -4.40 20.59 3.19
N ASP A 22 -5.55 20.00 3.54
CA ASP A 22 -6.77 20.03 2.75
C ASP A 22 -8.00 20.15 3.66
N LYS A 23 -9.11 20.70 3.14
CA LYS A 23 -10.34 20.79 3.88
C LYS A 23 -10.98 19.41 4.03
N LYS A 24 -11.40 19.07 5.26
CA LYS A 24 -12.10 17.81 5.54
C LYS A 24 -13.25 17.55 4.56
N SER A 25 -14.05 18.57 4.26
CA SER A 25 -15.18 18.47 3.32
C SER A 25 -14.76 18.13 1.88
N CYS A 26 -13.57 18.54 1.43
CA CYS A 26 -13.04 18.16 0.13
C CYS A 26 -12.69 16.67 0.12
N VAL A 27 -12.01 16.18 1.15
CA VAL A 27 -11.66 14.76 1.29
C VAL A 27 -12.92 13.89 1.38
N ASP A 28 -13.91 14.30 2.18
CA ASP A 28 -15.21 13.61 2.29
C ASP A 28 -15.89 13.49 0.92
N ASN A 29 -15.92 14.58 0.14
CA ASN A 29 -16.51 14.61 -1.20
C ASN A 29 -15.72 13.72 -2.20
N ASN A 30 -14.39 13.73 -2.16
CA ASN A 30 -13.55 12.88 -3.01
C ASN A 30 -13.82 11.40 -2.73
N ARG A 31 -13.82 11.00 -1.46
CA ARG A 31 -14.12 9.63 -1.03
C ARG A 31 -15.55 9.21 -1.39
N LEU A 32 -16.54 10.12 -1.26
CA LEU A 32 -17.92 9.85 -1.64
C LEU A 32 -18.08 9.66 -3.16
N LYS A 33 -17.43 10.50 -3.99
CA LYS A 33 -17.42 10.33 -5.45
C LYS A 33 -16.80 8.98 -5.84
N LEU A 34 -15.69 8.60 -5.20
CA LEU A 34 -15.02 7.35 -5.42
C LEU A 34 -15.91 6.15 -5.07
N SER A 35 -16.61 6.22 -3.93
CA SER A 35 -17.53 5.16 -3.50
C SER A 35 -18.68 4.95 -4.49
N LYS A 36 -19.23 6.02 -5.05
CA LYS A 36 -20.26 5.96 -6.09
C LYS A 36 -19.72 5.39 -7.40
N LYS A 37 -18.52 5.83 -7.84
CA LYS A 37 -17.86 5.37 -9.06
C LYS A 37 -17.61 3.85 -9.05
N HIS A 38 -17.24 3.29 -7.89
CA HIS A 38 -16.87 1.88 -7.73
C HIS A 38 -17.90 1.05 -6.98
N ASN A 39 -19.10 1.63 -6.71
CA ASN A 39 -20.23 0.96 -6.09
C ASN A 39 -19.88 0.25 -4.78
N PHE A 40 -19.37 1.02 -3.79
CA PHE A 40 -19.17 0.54 -2.43
C PHE A 40 -19.75 1.51 -1.39
N ASP A 41 -20.06 0.98 -0.21
CA ASP A 41 -20.58 1.76 0.90
C ASP A 41 -19.44 2.49 1.62
N ILE A 42 -19.42 3.82 1.50
CA ILE A 42 -18.39 4.66 2.13
C ILE A 42 -18.39 4.57 3.65
N SER A 43 -19.53 4.28 4.28
CA SER A 43 -19.66 4.13 5.72
C SER A 43 -18.95 2.89 6.25
N LYS A 44 -18.57 1.96 5.36
CA LYS A 44 -17.83 0.73 5.68
C LYS A 44 -16.35 0.84 5.39
N LEU A 45 -15.87 1.93 4.81
CA LEU A 45 -14.45 2.06 4.44
C LEU A 45 -13.56 2.05 5.68
N ARG A 46 -12.64 1.06 5.78
CA ARG A 46 -11.58 1.02 6.79
C ARG A 46 -10.29 1.60 6.20
N TYR A 47 -9.65 2.47 6.96
CA TYR A 47 -8.38 3.07 6.58
C TYR A 47 -7.49 3.29 7.81
N MET A 48 -6.22 3.62 7.59
CA MET A 48 -5.21 3.63 8.64
C MET A 48 -4.71 5.03 8.97
N ASN A 49 -4.38 5.25 10.24
CA ASN A 49 -3.44 6.26 10.65
C ASN A 49 -2.02 5.66 10.53
N GLN A 50 -1.41 5.84 9.35
CA GLN A 50 -0.15 5.22 8.95
C GLN A 50 1.03 5.91 9.63
N VAL A 51 1.87 5.14 10.30
CA VAL A 51 2.97 5.63 11.15
C VAL A 51 4.36 5.17 10.68
N HIS A 52 4.42 4.51 9.51
CA HIS A 52 5.65 3.93 8.94
C HIS A 52 6.29 2.87 9.86
N ALA A 53 5.47 2.10 10.54
CA ALA A 53 5.85 0.94 11.37
C ALA A 53 5.53 -0.38 10.65
N ASP A 54 5.37 -1.47 11.40
CA ASP A 54 5.03 -2.80 10.89
C ASP A 54 3.80 -3.40 11.58
N ASN A 55 2.94 -2.55 12.15
CA ASN A 55 1.70 -2.97 12.77
C ASN A 55 0.67 -3.36 11.71
N ILE A 56 0.03 -4.51 11.91
CA ILE A 56 -0.88 -5.16 10.97
C ILE A 56 -2.16 -5.56 11.69
N GLU A 57 -3.31 -5.08 11.21
CA GLU A 57 -4.61 -5.38 11.80
C GLU A 57 -5.50 -6.18 10.85
N ILE A 58 -6.17 -7.20 11.40
CA ILE A 58 -7.26 -7.90 10.73
C ILE A 58 -8.56 -7.17 11.09
N VAL A 59 -9.26 -6.68 10.08
CA VAL A 59 -10.46 -5.84 10.26
C VAL A 59 -11.72 -6.53 9.75
N ASP A 60 -12.82 -6.23 10.44
CA ASP A 60 -14.17 -6.69 10.15
C ASP A 60 -15.19 -5.54 10.20
N LEU A 61 -16.48 -5.88 10.15
CA LEU A 61 -17.57 -4.90 10.21
C LEU A 61 -17.69 -4.21 11.59
N ASN A 62 -17.13 -4.76 12.65
CA ASN A 62 -17.13 -4.21 14.01
C ASN A 62 -15.92 -3.32 14.28
N SER A 63 -14.89 -3.43 13.45
CA SER A 63 -13.68 -2.60 13.56
C SER A 63 -14.01 -1.12 13.34
N PRO A 64 -13.31 -0.17 14.00
CA PRO A 64 -13.49 1.26 13.75
C PRO A 64 -13.17 1.63 12.30
N LEU A 65 -13.68 2.77 11.80
CA LEU A 65 -13.39 3.24 10.44
C LEU A 65 -11.93 3.60 10.25
N LEU A 66 -11.35 4.30 11.23
CA LEU A 66 -9.93 4.62 11.30
C LEU A 66 -9.25 3.64 12.25
N ILE A 67 -8.23 2.95 11.76
CA ILE A 67 -7.36 2.07 12.55
C ILE A 67 -6.10 2.85 12.91
N ASP A 68 -5.90 3.11 14.19
CA ASP A 68 -4.75 3.86 14.66
C ASP A 68 -3.47 3.03 14.67
N ASN A 69 -2.32 3.71 14.50
CA ASN A 69 -0.99 3.14 14.62
C ASN A 69 -0.82 1.86 13.79
N CYS A 70 -1.21 1.89 12.52
CA CYS A 70 -1.28 0.71 11.67
C CYS A 70 -0.79 1.04 10.26
N ASP A 71 -0.06 0.12 9.66
CA ASP A 71 0.49 0.26 8.30
C ASP A 71 0.06 -0.88 7.35
N ALA A 72 -0.74 -1.84 7.82
CA ALA A 72 -1.39 -2.82 6.96
C ALA A 72 -2.75 -3.27 7.53
N LEU A 73 -3.74 -3.42 6.63
CA LEU A 73 -5.05 -4.00 6.95
C LEU A 73 -5.27 -5.28 6.17
N ILE A 74 -5.84 -6.28 6.82
CA ILE A 74 -6.27 -7.55 6.22
C ILE A 74 -7.77 -7.71 6.47
N THR A 75 -8.52 -8.22 5.49
CA THR A 75 -9.91 -8.60 5.70
C THR A 75 -10.34 -9.81 4.87
N LYS A 76 -11.30 -10.56 5.40
CA LYS A 76 -12.06 -11.60 4.70
C LYS A 76 -13.53 -11.24 4.53
N GLU A 77 -13.90 -10.03 4.98
CA GLU A 77 -15.29 -9.60 5.00
C GLU A 77 -15.75 -9.12 3.62
N LYS A 78 -16.87 -9.64 3.15
CA LYS A 78 -17.53 -9.17 1.92
C LYS A 78 -18.06 -7.75 2.09
N ASN A 79 -17.93 -6.97 1.04
CA ASN A 79 -18.42 -5.58 0.98
C ASN A 79 -17.82 -4.67 2.07
N LEU A 80 -16.63 -5.02 2.61
CA LEU A 80 -15.83 -4.19 3.47
C LEU A 80 -14.64 -3.64 2.67
N PRO A 81 -14.68 -2.39 2.19
CA PRO A 81 -13.53 -1.79 1.51
C PRO A 81 -12.43 -1.45 2.52
N ILE A 82 -11.18 -1.76 2.17
CA ILE A 82 -9.98 -1.37 2.92
C ILE A 82 -9.08 -0.50 2.05
N MET A 83 -8.46 0.52 2.65
CA MET A 83 -7.71 1.55 1.92
C MET A 83 -6.35 1.83 2.53
N VAL A 84 -5.32 1.94 1.67
CA VAL A 84 -4.01 2.52 1.99
C VAL A 84 -3.82 3.82 1.21
N MET A 85 -3.17 4.82 1.83
CA MET A 85 -2.96 6.15 1.26
C MET A 85 -1.47 6.45 1.18
N VAL A 86 -1.01 6.97 0.04
CA VAL A 86 0.42 7.20 -0.21
C VAL A 86 0.68 8.46 -1.05
N ALA A 87 1.91 8.95 -0.95
CA ALA A 87 2.58 9.82 -1.91
C ALA A 87 4.06 9.44 -1.83
N ASP A 88 4.55 8.67 -2.79
CA ASP A 88 5.88 8.07 -2.94
C ASP A 88 6.07 6.69 -2.27
N CYS A 89 5.55 6.44 -1.05
CA CYS A 89 5.59 5.10 -0.48
C CYS A 89 4.87 4.09 -1.39
N ILE A 90 5.21 2.82 -1.29
CA ILE A 90 4.61 1.76 -2.13
C ILE A 90 3.28 1.34 -1.51
N PRO A 91 2.13 1.55 -2.17
CA PRO A 91 0.90 0.92 -1.78
C PRO A 91 0.89 -0.51 -2.33
N ILE A 92 0.84 -1.51 -1.46
CA ILE A 92 0.80 -2.91 -1.87
C ILE A 92 -0.58 -3.48 -1.60
N PHE A 93 -1.09 -4.24 -2.56
CA PHE A 93 -2.32 -5.01 -2.44
C PHE A 93 -1.99 -6.49 -2.52
N LEU A 94 -2.41 -7.26 -1.51
CA LEU A 94 -2.30 -8.72 -1.51
C LEU A 94 -3.70 -9.33 -1.61
N SER A 95 -3.83 -10.45 -2.32
CA SER A 95 -5.11 -11.17 -2.43
C SER A 95 -4.92 -12.67 -2.56
N ASP A 96 -5.80 -13.43 -1.91
CA ASP A 96 -6.00 -14.87 -2.13
C ASP A 96 -7.45 -15.07 -2.62
N GLU A 97 -7.60 -15.34 -3.93
CA GLU A 97 -8.92 -15.56 -4.55
C GLU A 97 -9.61 -16.81 -4.05
N ASN A 98 -8.87 -17.84 -3.62
CA ASN A 98 -9.44 -19.09 -3.13
C ASN A 98 -10.04 -18.91 -1.74
N LYS A 99 -9.36 -18.14 -0.88
CA LYS A 99 -9.78 -17.86 0.49
C LYS A 99 -10.69 -16.63 0.61
N LYS A 100 -10.77 -15.80 -0.45
CA LYS A 100 -11.44 -14.49 -0.41
C LYS A 100 -10.89 -13.63 0.71
N ILE A 101 -9.58 -13.44 0.71
CA ILE A 101 -8.85 -12.62 1.66
C ILE A 101 -8.06 -11.57 0.89
N ILE A 102 -8.11 -10.34 1.37
CA ILE A 102 -7.34 -9.23 0.81
C ILE A 102 -6.58 -8.49 1.90
N ALA A 103 -5.48 -7.84 1.50
CA ALA A 103 -4.77 -6.91 2.35
C ALA A 103 -4.33 -5.67 1.57
N VAL A 104 -4.22 -4.54 2.28
CA VAL A 104 -3.56 -3.32 1.81
C VAL A 104 -2.42 -2.99 2.75
N VAL A 105 -1.25 -2.65 2.18
CA VAL A 105 -0.01 -2.45 2.94
C VAL A 105 0.61 -1.12 2.55
N HIS A 106 1.00 -0.34 3.54
CA HIS A 106 1.79 0.88 3.38
C HIS A 106 3.27 0.53 3.52
N ALA A 107 3.93 0.24 2.40
CA ALA A 107 5.35 -0.06 2.37
C ALA A 107 6.20 1.20 2.10
N GLY A 108 6.28 2.06 3.11
CA GLY A 108 7.27 3.12 3.18
C GLY A 108 8.66 2.54 3.47
N ARG A 109 9.71 3.38 3.46
CA ARG A 109 11.07 2.92 3.73
C ARG A 109 11.19 2.18 5.07
N ASN A 110 10.74 2.81 6.17
CA ASN A 110 10.85 2.20 7.49
C ASN A 110 10.04 0.90 7.57
N SER A 111 8.80 0.91 7.13
CA SER A 111 7.93 -0.28 7.11
C SER A 111 8.52 -1.42 6.27
N THR A 112 9.13 -1.09 5.11
CA THR A 112 9.85 -2.08 4.29
C THR A 112 11.06 -2.66 5.02
N PHE A 113 11.84 -1.82 5.71
CA PHE A 113 12.99 -2.29 6.49
C PHE A 113 12.58 -3.16 7.68
N LEU A 114 11.36 -2.98 8.18
CA LEU A 114 10.73 -3.83 9.20
C LEU A 114 10.02 -5.06 8.60
N ASN A 115 10.13 -5.30 7.28
CA ASN A 115 9.53 -6.42 6.54
C ASN A 115 8.00 -6.45 6.57
N ILE A 116 7.31 -5.31 6.52
CA ILE A 116 5.86 -5.24 6.68
C ILE A 116 5.10 -6.09 5.66
N VAL A 117 5.49 -6.10 4.38
CA VAL A 117 4.79 -6.88 3.35
C VAL A 117 4.91 -8.38 3.62
N GLN A 118 6.11 -8.85 4.00
CA GLN A 118 6.36 -10.24 4.35
C GLN A 118 5.55 -10.65 5.59
N LYS A 119 5.59 -9.82 6.65
CA LYS A 119 4.82 -10.05 7.88
C LYS A 119 3.31 -10.09 7.61
N THR A 120 2.80 -9.19 6.74
CA THR A 120 1.39 -9.19 6.35
C THR A 120 1.01 -10.49 5.64
N ALA A 121 1.83 -10.93 4.69
CA ALA A 121 1.59 -12.18 3.96
C ALA A 121 1.70 -13.41 4.87
N ILE A 122 2.67 -13.45 5.79
CA ILE A 122 2.80 -14.51 6.81
C ILE A 122 1.53 -14.55 7.68
N LYS A 123 1.02 -13.39 8.13
CA LYS A 123 -0.22 -13.32 8.91
C LYS A 123 -1.42 -13.85 8.13
N MET A 124 -1.51 -13.57 6.81
CA MET A 124 -2.54 -14.18 5.94
C MET A 124 -2.39 -15.71 5.87
N ILE A 125 -1.17 -16.24 5.85
CA ILE A 125 -0.90 -17.68 5.78
C ILE A 125 -1.23 -18.37 7.12
N GLU A 126 -0.66 -17.87 8.22
CA GLU A 126 -0.70 -18.53 9.52
C GLU A 126 -2.06 -18.37 10.22
N GLU A 127 -2.65 -17.17 10.18
CA GLU A 127 -3.89 -16.90 10.91
C GLU A 127 -5.17 -17.13 10.07
N LEU A 128 -5.07 -16.96 8.73
CA LEU A 128 -6.25 -17.05 7.86
C LEU A 128 -6.20 -18.22 6.87
N GLY A 129 -5.13 -19.03 6.92
CA GLY A 129 -4.99 -20.28 6.17
C GLY A 129 -4.81 -20.07 4.66
N CYS A 130 -4.27 -18.93 4.22
CA CYS A 130 -3.82 -18.75 2.85
C CYS A 130 -2.63 -19.66 2.55
N LYS A 131 -2.37 -19.91 1.27
CA LYS A 131 -1.14 -20.60 0.83
C LYS A 131 -0.31 -19.61 0.01
N ALA A 132 1.01 -19.55 0.25
CA ALA A 132 1.90 -18.60 -0.42
C ALA A 132 1.70 -18.61 -1.95
N GLN A 133 1.62 -19.77 -2.58
CA GLN A 133 1.41 -19.92 -4.02
C GLN A 133 0.07 -19.39 -4.55
N ASN A 134 -0.92 -19.18 -3.67
CA ASN A 134 -2.23 -18.64 -4.04
C ASN A 134 -2.35 -17.13 -3.81
N ILE A 135 -1.38 -16.55 -3.10
CA ILE A 135 -1.35 -15.11 -2.85
C ILE A 135 -0.79 -14.40 -4.09
N SER A 136 -1.55 -13.45 -4.60
CA SER A 136 -1.11 -12.50 -5.62
C SER A 136 -0.79 -11.16 -4.96
N ALA A 137 0.28 -10.52 -5.40
CA ALA A 137 0.69 -9.20 -4.93
C ALA A 137 0.66 -8.19 -6.07
N TYR A 138 0.23 -6.96 -5.78
CA TYR A 138 0.36 -5.82 -6.67
C TYR A 138 1.08 -4.68 -5.93
N LEU A 139 2.23 -4.28 -6.45
CA LEU A 139 2.95 -3.10 -6.00
C LEU A 139 2.54 -1.92 -6.88
N GLY A 140 1.82 -0.96 -6.29
CA GLY A 140 1.28 0.18 -7.02
C GLY A 140 2.32 1.26 -7.37
N PRO A 141 1.88 2.37 -8.01
CA PRO A 141 2.72 3.51 -8.29
C PRO A 141 3.41 4.03 -7.03
N SER A 142 4.70 4.32 -7.14
CA SER A 142 5.54 4.76 -6.01
C SER A 142 6.78 5.48 -6.52
N ILE A 143 7.54 6.11 -5.64
CA ILE A 143 8.86 6.60 -6.03
C ILE A 143 9.77 5.39 -6.31
N GLN A 144 10.43 5.38 -7.47
CA GLN A 144 11.30 4.29 -7.87
C GLN A 144 12.77 4.66 -7.70
N LYS A 145 13.66 3.69 -7.88
CA LYS A 145 15.11 3.88 -7.77
C LYS A 145 15.67 5.00 -8.65
N CYS A 146 15.02 5.35 -9.76
CA CYS A 146 15.42 6.48 -10.60
C CYS A 146 15.36 7.84 -9.88
N CYS A 147 14.57 7.94 -8.80
CA CYS A 147 14.29 9.18 -8.10
C CYS A 147 14.44 9.09 -6.57
N TYR A 148 14.57 7.89 -6.02
CA TYR A 148 14.60 7.69 -4.57
C TYR A 148 16.02 7.75 -4.01
N GLU A 149 16.60 8.96 -4.07
CA GLU A 149 17.89 9.25 -3.47
C GLU A 149 17.78 9.28 -1.94
N VAL A 150 18.76 8.67 -1.25
CA VAL A 150 18.87 8.56 0.21
C VAL A 150 20.22 9.11 0.69
N SER A 151 20.39 9.27 2.02
CA SER A 151 21.68 9.66 2.60
C SER A 151 22.70 8.52 2.50
N GLU A 152 23.99 8.84 2.60
CA GLU A 152 25.08 7.84 2.64
C GLU A 152 24.95 6.88 3.80
N GLU A 153 24.52 7.38 4.97
CA GLU A 153 24.22 6.55 6.13
C GLU A 153 23.14 5.51 5.80
N LEU A 154 22.06 5.96 5.15
CA LEU A 154 20.95 5.08 4.79
C LEU A 154 21.32 4.10 3.68
N GLU A 155 22.17 4.49 2.72
CA GLU A 155 22.76 3.59 1.73
C GLU A 155 23.54 2.47 2.43
N THR A 156 24.38 2.82 3.40
CA THR A 156 25.17 1.84 4.18
C THR A 156 24.26 0.85 4.90
N ILE A 157 23.19 1.34 5.53
CA ILE A 157 22.19 0.50 6.22
C ILE A 157 21.49 -0.42 5.21
N ALA A 158 21.03 0.12 4.08
CA ALA A 158 20.32 -0.64 3.06
C ALA A 158 21.20 -1.75 2.45
N ILE A 159 22.46 -1.44 2.13
CA ILE A 159 23.41 -2.41 1.59
C ILE A 159 23.67 -3.52 2.61
N LYS A 160 23.88 -3.19 3.87
CA LYS A 160 24.12 -4.17 4.94
C LYS A 160 22.92 -5.08 5.17
N SER A 161 21.69 -4.54 5.08
CA SER A 161 20.46 -5.27 5.41
C SER A 161 19.92 -6.10 4.24
N PHE A 162 20.06 -5.62 3.02
CA PHE A 162 19.38 -6.21 1.86
C PHE A 162 20.32 -6.58 0.70
N GLY A 163 21.50 -5.99 0.62
CA GLY A 163 22.46 -6.20 -0.46
C GLY A 163 22.67 -4.95 -1.31
N LYS A 164 23.84 -4.86 -1.95
CA LYS A 164 24.25 -3.72 -2.77
C LYS A 164 23.41 -3.56 -4.06
N GLU A 165 22.75 -4.61 -4.50
CA GLU A 165 21.86 -4.59 -5.66
C GLU A 165 20.63 -3.71 -5.45
N PHE A 166 20.22 -3.50 -4.20
CA PHE A 166 19.05 -2.67 -3.85
C PHE A 166 19.38 -1.20 -3.56
N CYS A 167 20.67 -0.85 -3.41
CA CYS A 167 21.06 0.55 -3.26
C CYS A 167 22.40 0.79 -3.93
N GLN A 168 22.42 1.66 -4.96
CA GLN A 168 23.61 2.01 -5.71
C GLN A 168 23.65 3.51 -5.92
N ASN A 169 24.82 4.13 -5.65
CA ASN A 169 25.00 5.57 -5.77
C ASN A 169 23.92 6.37 -5.04
N ARG A 170 23.51 5.90 -3.86
CA ARG A 170 22.46 6.45 -3.01
C ARG A 170 21.03 6.33 -3.58
N TYR A 171 20.82 5.59 -4.66
CA TYR A 171 19.48 5.35 -5.19
C TYR A 171 18.95 3.99 -4.71
N LEU A 172 17.88 4.05 -3.88
CA LEU A 172 17.29 2.89 -3.21
C LEU A 172 16.19 2.26 -4.05
N ASP A 173 16.28 0.95 -4.29
CA ASP A 173 15.26 0.13 -4.93
C ASP A 173 14.31 -0.48 -3.89
N LEU A 174 13.37 0.33 -3.41
CA LEU A 174 12.42 -0.10 -2.40
C LEU A 174 11.45 -1.15 -2.93
N GLN A 175 11.10 -1.11 -4.24
CA GLN A 175 10.26 -2.12 -4.88
C GLN A 175 10.98 -3.46 -4.93
N GLY A 176 12.24 -3.48 -5.35
CA GLY A 176 13.05 -4.70 -5.37
C GLY A 176 13.15 -5.38 -4.00
N ILE A 177 13.30 -4.61 -2.93
CA ILE A 177 13.33 -5.15 -1.56
C ILE A 177 11.99 -5.82 -1.22
N ASN A 178 10.85 -5.18 -1.48
CA ASN A 178 9.53 -5.77 -1.19
C ASN A 178 9.27 -7.02 -2.04
N ILE A 179 9.70 -7.05 -3.31
CA ILE A 179 9.63 -8.24 -4.17
C ILE A 179 10.45 -9.38 -3.59
N LYS A 180 11.68 -9.09 -3.16
CA LYS A 180 12.54 -10.09 -2.52
C LYS A 180 11.87 -10.67 -1.27
N GLN A 181 11.32 -9.82 -0.39
CA GLN A 181 10.64 -10.24 0.84
C GLN A 181 9.44 -11.17 0.55
N LEU A 182 8.68 -10.93 -0.52
CA LEU A 182 7.60 -11.80 -0.96
C LEU A 182 8.12 -13.13 -1.53
N ASN A 183 9.16 -13.07 -2.37
CA ASN A 183 9.77 -14.27 -2.96
C ASN A 183 10.38 -15.18 -1.90
N ASP A 184 10.99 -14.62 -0.86
CA ASP A 184 11.62 -15.36 0.24
C ASP A 184 10.61 -16.25 1.00
N ILE A 185 9.31 -15.97 0.91
CA ILE A 185 8.24 -16.76 1.50
C ILE A 185 7.37 -17.51 0.47
N GLY A 186 7.84 -17.60 -0.79
CA GLY A 186 7.20 -18.40 -1.84
C GLY A 186 6.04 -17.71 -2.56
N ILE A 187 5.93 -16.38 -2.49
CA ILE A 187 4.95 -15.60 -3.27
C ILE A 187 5.65 -15.06 -4.51
N PHE A 188 5.31 -15.61 -5.68
CA PHE A 188 5.92 -15.27 -6.98
C PHE A 188 4.97 -14.61 -7.95
N ASN A 189 3.65 -14.63 -7.69
CA ASN A 189 2.68 -13.94 -8.53
C ASN A 189 2.62 -12.46 -8.15
N ILE A 190 3.56 -11.68 -8.71
CA ILE A 190 3.78 -10.28 -8.35
C ILE A 190 3.66 -9.41 -9.60
N GLU A 191 2.66 -8.53 -9.61
CA GLU A 191 2.50 -7.45 -10.57
C GLU A 191 3.13 -6.17 -9.99
N VAL A 192 3.93 -5.46 -10.78
CA VAL A 192 4.61 -4.24 -10.34
C VAL A 192 4.30 -3.09 -11.29
N SER A 193 3.83 -1.97 -10.72
CA SER A 193 3.69 -0.73 -11.48
C SER A 193 5.07 -0.18 -11.86
N ASN A 194 5.24 0.16 -13.13
CA ASN A 194 6.44 0.83 -13.64
C ASN A 194 6.38 2.36 -13.53
N ILE A 195 5.35 2.91 -12.88
CA ILE A 195 5.14 4.35 -12.74
C ILE A 195 5.90 4.89 -11.53
N CYS A 196 6.88 5.78 -11.77
CA CYS A 196 7.53 6.56 -10.73
C CYS A 196 6.69 7.80 -10.44
N THR A 197 6.19 7.94 -9.21
CA THR A 197 5.34 9.09 -8.81
C THR A 197 6.03 10.44 -8.97
N LYS A 198 7.37 10.49 -8.90
CA LYS A 198 8.12 11.74 -9.03
C LYS A 198 8.36 12.16 -10.47
N CYS A 199 8.66 11.25 -11.40
CA CYS A 199 9.12 11.60 -12.75
C CYS A 199 8.30 11.05 -13.91
N SER A 200 7.31 10.18 -13.68
CA SER A 200 6.47 9.58 -14.75
C SER A 200 5.20 10.39 -15.06
N GLY A 201 5.26 11.72 -15.00
CA GLY A 201 4.11 12.57 -15.30
C GLY A 201 3.46 13.18 -14.06
N GLU A 202 2.16 13.51 -14.17
CA GLU A 202 1.41 14.24 -13.14
C GLU A 202 0.20 13.47 -12.58
N ASP A 203 0.11 12.18 -12.85
CA ASP A 203 -1.07 11.38 -12.49
C ASP A 203 -1.17 11.03 -11.00
N PHE A 204 -0.03 11.10 -10.27
CA PHE A 204 0.04 10.71 -8.87
C PHE A 204 0.68 11.79 -7.99
N PHE A 205 0.19 11.90 -6.76
CA PHE A 205 0.82 12.74 -5.76
C PHE A 205 2.21 12.22 -5.41
N SER A 206 3.18 13.13 -5.29
CA SER A 206 4.55 12.84 -4.87
C SER A 206 5.01 13.82 -3.80
N TYR A 207 5.26 13.33 -2.60
CA TYR A 207 5.79 14.12 -1.49
C TYR A 207 7.22 14.62 -1.78
N ARG A 208 8.00 13.86 -2.56
CA ARG A 208 9.34 14.25 -2.98
C ARG A 208 9.32 15.42 -3.98
N LYS A 209 8.24 15.54 -4.77
CA LYS A 209 8.01 16.64 -5.71
C LYS A 209 7.41 17.87 -4.99
N ASP A 210 6.41 17.65 -4.14
CA ASP A 210 5.72 18.68 -3.35
C ASP A 210 5.34 18.14 -1.97
N LYS A 211 5.93 18.70 -0.92
CA LYS A 211 5.70 18.30 0.47
C LYS A 211 4.26 18.57 0.95
N ASN A 212 3.55 19.49 0.29
CA ASN A 212 2.17 19.85 0.61
C ASN A 212 1.12 19.07 -0.19
N CYS A 213 1.55 18.10 -1.01
CA CYS A 213 0.66 17.35 -1.89
C CYS A 213 -0.35 16.48 -1.11
N GLY A 214 -1.46 16.14 -1.78
CA GLY A 214 -2.43 15.16 -1.32
C GLY A 214 -1.86 13.74 -1.23
N ARG A 215 -2.77 12.79 -1.02
CA ARG A 215 -2.46 11.35 -1.07
C ARG A 215 -3.42 10.67 -2.04
N PHE A 216 -2.87 9.83 -2.89
CA PHE A 216 -3.66 8.85 -3.63
C PHE A 216 -3.77 7.55 -2.84
N SER A 217 -4.60 6.62 -3.29
CA SER A 217 -4.88 5.40 -2.53
C SER A 217 -4.98 4.16 -3.41
N ILE A 218 -4.73 3.00 -2.82
CA ILE A 218 -5.26 1.73 -3.30
C ILE A 218 -6.38 1.29 -2.35
N ILE A 219 -7.49 0.87 -2.96
CA ILE A 219 -8.63 0.32 -2.25
C ILE A 219 -8.88 -1.09 -2.75
N GLY A 220 -9.07 -2.01 -1.81
CA GLY A 220 -9.48 -3.38 -2.07
C GLY A 220 -10.86 -3.67 -1.50
N ILE A 221 -11.64 -4.52 -2.19
CA ILE A 221 -12.95 -4.97 -1.72
C ILE A 221 -13.27 -6.38 -2.25
N ILE A 222 -13.85 -7.21 -1.40
CA ILE A 222 -14.44 -8.50 -1.76
C ILE A 222 -15.93 -8.28 -2.01
N LYS A 223 -16.42 -8.72 -3.17
CA LYS A 223 -17.84 -8.64 -3.57
C LYS A 223 -18.59 -9.93 -3.32
#